data_38785a22d524adf64749de5b9260ef74
#
_entry.id   38785a22d524adf64749de5b9260ef74
#
_cell.length_a   1.000
_cell.length_b   1.000
_cell.length_c   1.000
_cell.angle_alpha   90.00
_cell.angle_beta   90.00
_cell.angle_gamma   90.00
#
_symmetry.space_group_name_H-M   'P 1'
#
loop_
_entity.id
_entity.type
_entity.pdbx_description
1 polymer ?
#
loop_
_entity_poly.entity_id
_entity_poly.type
_entity_poly.pdbx_seq_one_letter_code
_entity_poly.pdbx_strand_id
1 'polypeptide(L)'
;MKKNYFFIFLFALTLAIPNRMHAQVNSDWQPIFLLVTGGNIMNGVEAFFQLNTCNGEDIIYVKFFNHNNKPVKLEWSDAVFTQELKWINRDKPGDKKSLIIPQNTEFKGECGNSLYPELLIKVKDFVADKKDFKRYSASRLTVIPVQ
;
A
#
# COMPACT_ATOMS: atom_id res chain seq x y z
N MET A 1 54.67 16.45 37.49
CA MET A 1 53.83 15.36 36.99
C MET A 1 52.43 15.90 36.72
N LYS A 2 52.16 16.37 35.49
CA LYS A 2 50.81 16.77 35.05
C LYS A 2 50.31 15.68 34.10
N LYS A 3 49.54 14.72 34.61
CA LYS A 3 49.01 13.60 33.87
C LYS A 3 47.60 13.92 33.34
N ASN A 4 47.47 14.02 32.04
CA ASN A 4 46.49 13.49 31.14
C ASN A 4 45.08 13.19 31.68
N TYR A 5 44.28 14.22 31.97
CA TYR A 5 42.83 14.08 32.13
C TYR A 5 42.05 14.53 30.89
N PHE A 6 42.74 14.88 29.81
CA PHE A 6 42.11 15.41 28.60
C PHE A 6 41.52 14.34 27.67
N PHE A 7 41.98 13.09 27.86
CA PHE A 7 41.53 11.99 26.97
C PHE A 7 40.25 11.30 27.42
N ILE A 8 39.81 11.43 28.65
CA ILE A 8 38.62 10.74 29.18
C ILE A 8 37.34 11.52 28.86
N PHE A 9 37.42 12.83 28.62
CA PHE A 9 36.23 13.63 28.32
C PHE A 9 35.75 13.52 26.86
N LEU A 10 36.60 13.06 25.95
CA LEU A 10 36.23 12.93 24.53
C LEU A 10 35.49 11.64 24.23
N PHE A 11 35.57 10.64 25.10
CA PHE A 11 34.90 9.35 24.89
C PHE A 11 33.49 9.29 25.44
N ALA A 12 33.11 10.21 26.31
CA ALA A 12 31.75 10.27 26.89
C ALA A 12 30.73 11.03 26.02
N LEU A 13 31.15 11.75 24.97
CA LEU A 13 30.29 12.57 24.15
C LEU A 13 29.71 11.82 22.94
N THR A 14 30.15 10.58 22.69
CA THR A 14 29.69 9.80 21.51
C THR A 14 28.50 8.87 21.79
N LEU A 15 27.99 8.82 23.03
CA LEU A 15 26.90 7.90 23.42
C LEU A 15 25.52 8.55 23.49
N ALA A 16 25.37 9.81 23.13
CA ALA A 16 24.08 10.51 23.18
C ALA A 16 23.58 10.94 21.80
N ILE A 17 23.76 10.09 20.78
CA ILE A 17 22.97 10.23 19.55
C ILE A 17 21.67 9.46 19.79
N PRO A 18 20.52 10.14 20.03
CA PRO A 18 19.26 9.43 20.02
C PRO A 18 19.11 8.85 18.62
N ASN A 19 19.19 7.53 18.51
CA ASN A 19 18.71 6.80 17.33
C ASN A 19 17.23 7.16 17.17
N ARG A 20 16.94 8.25 16.49
CA ARG A 20 15.63 8.45 15.90
C ARG A 20 15.53 7.38 14.81
N MET A 21 15.06 6.20 15.20
CA MET A 21 14.43 5.30 14.25
C MET A 21 13.25 6.08 13.67
N HIS A 22 13.52 6.80 12.60
CA HIS A 22 12.47 7.15 11.68
C HIS A 22 11.97 5.81 11.17
N ALA A 23 10.77 5.42 11.59
CA ALA A 23 10.03 4.40 10.88
C ALA A 23 10.01 4.91 9.44
N GLN A 24 10.85 4.32 8.59
CA GLN A 24 10.79 4.54 7.16
C GLN A 24 9.37 4.13 6.77
N VAL A 25 8.54 5.13 6.46
CA VAL A 25 7.32 4.89 5.71
C VAL A 25 7.82 4.25 4.42
N ASN A 26 7.56 2.97 4.28
CA ASN A 26 7.98 2.20 3.12
C ASN A 26 7.22 2.80 1.94
N SER A 27 7.83 3.74 1.23
CA SER A 27 7.23 4.47 0.11
C SER A 27 7.17 3.60 -1.15
N ASP A 28 7.64 2.35 -1.06
CA ASP A 28 7.71 1.45 -2.19
C ASP A 28 6.38 0.72 -2.42
N TRP A 29 6.07 0.50 -3.67
CA TRP A 29 4.94 -0.30 -4.09
C TRP A 29 5.12 -1.76 -3.65
N GLN A 30 4.17 -2.25 -2.86
CA GLN A 30 4.17 -3.62 -2.37
C GLN A 30 3.18 -4.47 -3.17
N PRO A 31 3.50 -5.74 -3.48
CA PRO A 31 2.58 -6.61 -4.19
C PRO A 31 1.31 -6.87 -3.37
N ILE A 32 0.15 -6.80 -4.02
CA ILE A 32 -1.13 -7.20 -3.44
C ILE A 32 -1.19 -8.72 -3.45
N PHE A 33 -1.46 -9.32 -2.29
CA PHE A 33 -1.71 -10.76 -2.23
C PHE A 33 -3.16 -11.06 -2.64
N LEU A 34 -3.32 -11.73 -3.77
CA LEU A 34 -4.62 -12.17 -4.28
C LEU A 34 -4.91 -13.58 -3.77
N LEU A 35 -5.96 -13.74 -2.98
CA LEU A 35 -6.31 -15.03 -2.35
C LEU A 35 -6.55 -16.15 -3.38
N VAL A 36 -7.03 -15.80 -4.57
CA VAL A 36 -7.36 -16.79 -5.61
C VAL A 36 -6.12 -17.37 -6.27
N THR A 37 -5.08 -16.55 -6.48
CA THR A 37 -3.88 -16.97 -7.23
C THR A 37 -2.69 -17.26 -6.35
N GLY A 38 -2.72 -16.83 -5.08
CA GLY A 38 -1.59 -16.93 -4.16
C GLY A 38 -0.43 -15.99 -4.49
N GLY A 39 -0.65 -15.02 -5.40
CA GLY A 39 0.34 -14.03 -5.85
C GLY A 39 -0.31 -12.68 -6.12
N ASN A 40 0.38 -11.80 -6.84
CA ASN A 40 -0.08 -10.46 -7.21
C ASN A 40 -0.50 -10.34 -8.68
N ILE A 41 -0.55 -11.44 -9.42
CA ILE A 41 -0.92 -11.47 -10.85
C ILE A 41 -2.18 -12.31 -11.03
N MET A 42 -3.15 -11.78 -11.75
CA MET A 42 -4.37 -12.47 -12.16
C MET A 42 -4.69 -12.16 -13.62
N ASN A 43 -4.77 -13.20 -14.46
CA ASN A 43 -5.12 -13.10 -15.89
C ASN A 43 -4.37 -11.96 -16.60
N GLY A 44 -3.04 -11.85 -16.39
CA GLY A 44 -2.19 -10.84 -17.00
C GLY A 44 -2.31 -9.43 -16.42
N VAL A 45 -3.01 -9.26 -15.31
CA VAL A 45 -3.03 -7.99 -14.54
C VAL A 45 -2.25 -8.16 -13.26
N GLU A 46 -1.28 -7.28 -13.06
CA GLU A 46 -0.46 -7.20 -11.86
C GLU A 46 -0.97 -6.11 -10.93
N ALA A 47 -0.97 -6.38 -9.63
CA ALA A 47 -1.57 -5.52 -8.62
C ALA A 47 -0.59 -5.18 -7.49
N PHE A 48 -0.54 -3.89 -7.11
CA PHE A 48 0.31 -3.36 -6.04
C PHE A 48 -0.46 -2.40 -5.16
N PHE A 49 0.04 -2.19 -3.95
CA PHE A 49 -0.42 -1.11 -3.08
C PHE A 49 0.74 -0.37 -2.44
N GLN A 50 0.48 0.84 -1.98
CA GLN A 50 1.40 1.68 -1.22
C GLN A 50 0.61 2.38 -0.14
N LEU A 51 1.15 2.41 1.09
CA LEU A 51 0.57 3.18 2.18
C LEU A 51 1.31 4.51 2.31
N ASN A 52 0.60 5.62 2.19
CA ASN A 52 1.18 6.95 2.33
C ASN A 52 0.15 7.92 2.93
N THR A 53 0.57 9.16 3.20
CA THR A 53 -0.31 10.20 3.71
C THR A 53 -0.66 11.18 2.58
N CYS A 54 -1.94 11.56 2.49
CA CYS A 54 -2.44 12.56 1.55
C CYS A 54 -3.35 13.53 2.29
N ASN A 55 -3.03 14.82 2.27
CA ASN A 55 -3.79 15.87 2.95
C ASN A 55 -4.06 15.57 4.44
N GLY A 56 -3.08 14.96 5.13
CA GLY A 56 -3.19 14.61 6.54
C GLY A 56 -3.97 13.32 6.83
N GLU A 57 -4.48 12.63 5.83
CA GLU A 57 -5.12 11.32 5.95
C GLU A 57 -4.20 10.19 5.48
N ASP A 58 -4.22 9.04 6.17
CA ASP A 58 -3.52 7.85 5.72
C ASP A 58 -4.33 7.14 4.64
N ILE A 59 -3.70 7.04 3.45
CA ILE A 59 -4.32 6.52 2.23
C ILE A 59 -3.54 5.30 1.73
N ILE A 60 -4.27 4.27 1.36
CA ILE A 60 -3.77 3.14 0.57
C ILE A 60 -3.96 3.52 -0.89
N TYR A 61 -2.85 3.67 -1.60
CA TYR A 61 -2.83 3.82 -3.05
C TYR A 61 -2.79 2.44 -3.68
N VAL A 62 -3.61 2.21 -4.67
CA VAL A 62 -3.64 0.96 -5.44
C VAL A 62 -3.13 1.23 -6.84
N LYS A 63 -2.40 0.25 -7.36
CA LYS A 63 -1.87 0.26 -8.71
C LYS A 63 -2.18 -1.05 -9.40
N PHE A 64 -2.68 -0.97 -10.64
CA PHE A 64 -2.84 -2.10 -11.53
C PHE A 64 -2.06 -1.88 -12.84
N PHE A 65 -1.39 -2.90 -13.30
CA PHE A 65 -0.74 -2.91 -14.61
C PHE A 65 -1.35 -4.03 -15.47
N ASN A 66 -1.91 -3.67 -16.61
CA ASN A 66 -2.45 -4.61 -17.59
C ASN A 66 -1.35 -5.02 -18.58
N HIS A 67 -0.80 -6.22 -18.43
CA HIS A 67 0.18 -6.81 -19.34
C HIS A 67 -0.44 -7.41 -20.61
N ASN A 68 -1.76 -7.46 -20.68
CA ASN A 68 -2.44 -8.03 -21.84
C ASN A 68 -2.33 -7.09 -23.06
N ASN A 69 -2.41 -7.67 -24.24
CA ASN A 69 -2.47 -6.95 -25.52
C ASN A 69 -3.89 -6.46 -25.88
N LYS A 70 -4.81 -6.49 -24.93
CA LYS A 70 -6.20 -6.01 -25.04
C LYS A 70 -6.61 -5.25 -23.78
N PRO A 71 -7.58 -4.34 -23.89
CA PRO A 71 -8.17 -3.73 -22.70
C PRO A 71 -8.86 -4.77 -21.82
N VAL A 72 -8.84 -4.54 -20.51
CA VAL A 72 -9.52 -5.39 -19.54
C VAL A 72 -10.39 -4.55 -18.60
N LYS A 73 -11.50 -5.09 -18.18
CA LYS A 73 -12.32 -4.58 -17.10
C LYS A 73 -11.94 -5.31 -15.82
N LEU A 74 -11.56 -4.57 -14.80
CA LEU A 74 -11.36 -5.07 -13.45
C LEU A 74 -12.61 -4.83 -12.63
N GLU A 75 -12.94 -5.78 -11.77
CA GLU A 75 -13.93 -5.61 -10.71
C GLU A 75 -13.38 -6.21 -9.42
N TRP A 76 -13.50 -5.48 -8.29
CA TRP A 76 -13.00 -5.94 -7.00
C TRP A 76 -13.74 -5.25 -5.85
N SER A 77 -13.49 -5.73 -4.64
CA SER A 77 -13.85 -5.05 -3.39
C SER A 77 -12.60 -4.85 -2.54
N ASP A 78 -12.58 -3.80 -1.75
CA ASP A 78 -11.43 -3.51 -0.88
C ASP A 78 -11.42 -4.41 0.35
N ALA A 79 -10.23 -4.87 0.72
CA ALA A 79 -10.01 -5.59 1.95
C ALA A 79 -8.63 -5.30 2.54
N VAL A 80 -8.50 -5.46 3.86
CA VAL A 80 -7.23 -5.31 4.56
C VAL A 80 -7.00 -6.47 5.52
N PHE A 81 -5.73 -6.80 5.76
CA PHE A 81 -5.30 -7.59 6.89
C PHE A 81 -4.76 -6.67 7.98
N THR A 82 -5.16 -6.91 9.20
CA THR A 82 -4.58 -6.25 10.38
C THR A 82 -3.28 -6.91 10.80
N GLN A 83 -2.55 -6.28 11.74
CA GLN A 83 -1.36 -6.88 12.36
C GLN A 83 -1.68 -8.21 13.05
N GLU A 84 -2.87 -8.37 13.60
CA GLU A 84 -3.37 -9.61 14.21
C GLU A 84 -3.85 -10.64 13.18
N LEU A 85 -3.60 -10.41 11.87
CA LEU A 85 -4.03 -11.24 10.75
C LEU A 85 -5.56 -11.35 10.60
N LYS A 86 -6.30 -10.43 11.20
CA LYS A 86 -7.75 -10.34 11.01
C LYS A 86 -8.05 -9.80 9.61
N TRP A 87 -8.91 -10.48 8.89
CA TRP A 87 -9.44 -10.07 7.59
C TRP A 87 -10.62 -9.13 7.76
N ILE A 88 -10.54 -7.94 7.17
CA ILE A 88 -11.63 -6.97 7.12
C ILE A 88 -11.89 -6.66 5.65
N ASN A 89 -13.08 -6.96 5.16
CA ASN A 89 -13.48 -6.70 3.78
C ASN A 89 -14.71 -5.80 3.70
N ARG A 90 -14.85 -5.13 2.58
CA ARG A 90 -16.03 -4.37 2.17
C ARG A 90 -16.66 -5.06 0.99
N ASP A 91 -17.61 -5.95 1.27
CA ASP A 91 -18.21 -6.85 0.29
C ASP A 91 -19.73 -6.62 0.13
N LYS A 92 -20.22 -5.48 0.60
CA LYS A 92 -21.64 -5.13 0.46
C LYS A 92 -21.94 -4.75 -1.00
N PRO A 93 -23.19 -4.94 -1.45
CA PRO A 93 -23.64 -4.35 -2.71
C PRO A 93 -23.38 -2.84 -2.68
N GLY A 94 -22.65 -2.31 -3.65
CA GLY A 94 -22.22 -0.91 -3.69
C GLY A 94 -20.76 -0.66 -3.28
N ASP A 95 -20.13 -1.59 -2.59
CA ASP A 95 -18.68 -1.50 -2.29
C ASP A 95 -17.80 -2.05 -3.44
N LYS A 96 -18.43 -2.66 -4.43
CA LYS A 96 -17.76 -3.20 -5.61
C LYS A 96 -17.26 -2.07 -6.50
N LYS A 97 -15.98 -2.09 -6.78
CA LYS A 97 -15.30 -1.15 -7.67
C LYS A 97 -15.12 -1.74 -9.05
N SER A 98 -14.98 -0.89 -10.05
CA SER A 98 -14.76 -1.30 -11.43
C SER A 98 -13.90 -0.28 -12.17
N LEU A 99 -12.98 -0.78 -13.00
CA LEU A 99 -12.06 0.03 -13.78
C LEU A 99 -11.74 -0.65 -15.11
N ILE A 100 -11.70 0.11 -16.21
CA ILE A 100 -11.21 -0.39 -17.50
C ILE A 100 -9.80 0.10 -17.70
N ILE A 101 -8.85 -0.84 -17.89
CA ILE A 101 -7.45 -0.53 -18.12
C ILE A 101 -7.10 -0.90 -19.57
N PRO A 102 -6.62 0.06 -20.38
CA PRO A 102 -6.15 -0.20 -21.73
C PRO A 102 -5.02 -1.24 -21.75
N GLN A 103 -4.73 -1.79 -22.92
CA GLN A 103 -3.61 -2.72 -23.13
C GLN A 103 -2.28 -2.10 -22.71
N ASN A 104 -1.40 -2.88 -22.11
CA ASN A 104 -0.04 -2.47 -21.73
C ASN A 104 0.03 -1.13 -20.96
N THR A 105 -0.95 -0.88 -20.09
CA THR A 105 -1.11 0.40 -19.37
C THR A 105 -1.12 0.17 -17.87
N GLU A 106 -0.52 1.11 -17.14
CA GLU A 106 -0.57 1.22 -15.68
C GLU A 106 -1.57 2.29 -15.26
N PHE A 107 -2.44 1.97 -14.30
CA PHE A 107 -3.26 2.92 -13.59
C PHE A 107 -2.91 2.88 -12.10
N LYS A 108 -2.73 4.05 -11.49
CA LYS A 108 -2.36 4.17 -10.06
C LYS A 108 -3.11 5.32 -9.40
N GLY A 109 -3.40 5.16 -8.12
CA GLY A 109 -3.88 6.23 -7.27
C GLY A 109 -2.77 7.26 -7.01
N GLU A 110 -3.11 8.55 -7.02
CA GLU A 110 -2.19 9.66 -6.75
C GLU A 110 -2.85 10.70 -5.85
N CYS A 111 -2.09 11.27 -4.91
CA CYS A 111 -2.57 12.32 -4.04
C CYS A 111 -2.88 13.59 -4.84
N GLY A 112 -4.08 14.16 -4.62
CA GLY A 112 -4.48 15.42 -5.26
C GLY A 112 -4.94 15.29 -6.72
N ASN A 113 -4.75 14.14 -7.35
CA ASN A 113 -5.26 13.86 -8.69
C ASN A 113 -6.18 12.65 -8.63
N SER A 114 -7.48 12.88 -8.68
CA SER A 114 -8.50 11.84 -8.53
C SER A 114 -9.14 11.44 -9.86
N LEU A 115 -8.33 11.23 -10.90
CA LEU A 115 -8.84 10.63 -12.14
C LEU A 115 -9.40 9.23 -11.88
N TYR A 116 -8.86 8.55 -10.87
CA TYR A 116 -9.26 7.20 -10.45
C TYR A 116 -9.45 7.16 -8.94
N PRO A 117 -10.54 7.77 -8.41
CA PRO A 117 -10.78 7.84 -6.97
C PRO A 117 -10.94 6.45 -6.34
N GLU A 118 -11.36 5.45 -7.10
CA GLU A 118 -11.44 4.05 -6.70
C GLU A 118 -10.10 3.43 -6.30
N LEU A 119 -8.98 4.02 -6.73
CA LEU A 119 -7.62 3.58 -6.39
C LEU A 119 -7.06 4.25 -5.13
N LEU A 120 -7.84 5.11 -4.47
CA LEU A 120 -7.49 5.77 -3.21
C LEU A 120 -8.43 5.28 -2.10
N ILE A 121 -7.88 4.59 -1.11
CA ILE A 121 -8.65 3.98 -0.04
C ILE A 121 -8.18 4.55 1.29
N LYS A 122 -9.12 5.07 2.10
CA LYS A 122 -8.80 5.60 3.44
C LYS A 122 -8.58 4.45 4.41
N VAL A 123 -7.43 4.46 5.11
CA VAL A 123 -7.11 3.45 6.13
C VAL A 123 -8.16 3.43 7.24
N LYS A 124 -8.63 4.60 7.66
CA LYS A 124 -9.66 4.76 8.70
C LYS A 124 -10.99 4.07 8.39
N ASP A 125 -11.25 3.75 7.13
CA ASP A 125 -12.45 3.01 6.74
C ASP A 125 -12.40 1.53 7.14
N PHE A 126 -11.23 1.01 7.52
CA PHE A 126 -10.99 -0.38 7.90
C PHE A 126 -10.48 -0.54 9.33
N VAL A 127 -9.54 0.29 9.75
CA VAL A 127 -8.90 0.25 11.08
C VAL A 127 -8.86 1.65 11.68
N ALA A 128 -9.03 1.74 12.99
CA ALA A 128 -9.02 3.01 13.71
C ALA A 128 -7.62 3.62 13.80
N ASP A 129 -6.59 2.79 13.93
CA ASP A 129 -5.18 3.20 13.99
C ASP A 129 -4.43 2.58 12.79
N LYS A 130 -3.66 3.39 12.08
CA LYS A 130 -2.75 2.95 11.01
C LYS A 130 -1.80 1.84 11.45
N LYS A 131 -1.41 1.81 12.72
CA LYS A 131 -0.54 0.77 13.26
C LYS A 131 -1.15 -0.63 13.17
N ASP A 132 -2.48 -0.72 13.14
CA ASP A 132 -3.19 -1.99 13.00
C ASP A 132 -3.22 -2.48 11.56
N PHE A 133 -2.99 -1.59 10.59
CA PHE A 133 -2.92 -1.97 9.18
C PHE A 133 -1.63 -2.76 8.90
N LYS A 134 -1.77 -3.91 8.24
CA LYS A 134 -0.65 -4.75 7.81
C LYS A 134 -0.48 -4.75 6.29
N ARG A 135 -1.55 -5.05 5.55
CA ARG A 135 -1.53 -5.08 4.09
C ARG A 135 -2.91 -4.94 3.49
N TYR A 136 -2.94 -4.47 2.26
CA TYR A 136 -4.15 -4.39 1.44
C TYR A 136 -4.31 -5.63 0.56
N SER A 137 -5.57 -5.93 0.19
CA SER A 137 -5.93 -6.94 -0.81
C SER A 137 -7.11 -6.46 -1.65
N ALA A 138 -7.08 -6.78 -2.93
CA ALA A 138 -8.22 -6.65 -3.83
C ALA A 138 -9.05 -7.93 -3.76
N SER A 139 -10.06 -7.92 -2.85
CA SER A 139 -10.94 -9.08 -2.65
C SER A 139 -11.80 -9.32 -3.90
N ARG A 140 -11.98 -10.59 -4.25
CA ARG A 140 -12.81 -11.01 -5.40
C ARG A 140 -12.43 -10.32 -6.71
N LEU A 141 -11.15 -10.02 -6.90
CA LEU A 141 -10.68 -9.45 -8.15
C LEU A 141 -11.06 -10.36 -9.31
N THR A 142 -11.71 -9.77 -10.31
CA THR A 142 -11.98 -10.40 -11.61
C THR A 142 -11.35 -9.56 -12.72
N VAL A 143 -10.85 -10.22 -13.74
CA VAL A 143 -10.25 -9.61 -14.93
C VAL A 143 -11.02 -10.11 -16.15
N ILE A 144 -11.74 -9.22 -16.82
CA ILE A 144 -12.65 -9.54 -17.92
C ILE A 144 -12.12 -8.84 -19.18
N PRO A 145 -11.76 -9.57 -20.25
CA PRO A 145 -11.39 -8.94 -21.52
C PRO A 145 -12.53 -8.07 -22.06
N VAL A 146 -12.20 -6.87 -22.52
CA VAL A 146 -13.15 -5.99 -23.23
C VAL A 146 -13.02 -6.26 -24.73
N GLN A 147 -14.14 -6.48 -25.38
CA GLN A 147 -14.20 -6.71 -26.84
C GLN A 147 -14.04 -5.42 -27.61
#